data_fdae98b8979f721b1ab1971f87fc9a1d
#
_entry.id   fdae98b8979f721b1ab1971f87fc9a1d
#
_cell.length_a   1.000
_cell.length_b   1.000
_cell.length_c   1.000
_cell.angle_alpha   90.00
_cell.angle_beta   90.00
_cell.angle_gamma   90.00
#
_symmetry.space_group_name_H-M   'P 1'
#
loop_
_entity.id
_entity.type
_entity.pdbx_description
1 polymer ?
#
loop_
_entity_poly.entity_id
_entity_poly.type
_entity_poly.pdbx_seq_one_letter_code
_entity_poly.pdbx_strand_id
1 'polypeptide(L)'
;MKRFFDFVLAIVGLLLLGMPLLFLIWKIRRKLGSPVFFRQTRPGRHGKPFEMVKFRTMTDARGPDGQLLPDGLRLTPFGRFLRAASLDELPELWNVLKGDMSLVGPRPLLIEYLPLYSAEQSRRHEVRPGITGWAQVNGRNALSWDEKFKLDVWYVDHRLLWLDIKILWLTVRKVLVREGISAAGEATMTKFTGSKS
;
A
#
# COMPACT_ATOMS: atom_id res chain seq x y z
N MET A 1 18.98 13.85 0.83
CA MET A 1 17.83 14.76 0.67
C MET A 1 16.50 14.05 0.71
N LYS A 2 16.20 13.01 -0.11
CA LYS A 2 14.91 12.29 -0.12
C LYS A 2 14.47 11.80 1.27
N ARG A 3 15.33 11.12 2.04
CA ARG A 3 14.99 10.59 3.37
C ARG A 3 14.57 11.68 4.36
N PHE A 4 15.23 12.83 4.33
CA PHE A 4 14.85 13.98 5.16
C PHE A 4 13.46 14.51 4.75
N PHE A 5 13.21 14.63 3.46
CA PHE A 5 11.89 15.01 2.94
C PHE A 5 10.79 14.05 3.36
N ASP A 6 11.00 12.72 3.20
CA ASP A 6 10.06 11.70 3.65
C ASP A 6 9.77 11.84 5.16
N PHE A 7 10.80 12.01 5.96
CA PHE A 7 10.69 12.12 7.42
C PHE A 7 9.89 13.35 7.85
N VAL A 8 10.23 14.51 7.30
CA VAL A 8 9.53 15.77 7.61
C VAL A 8 8.05 15.70 7.20
N LEU A 9 7.77 15.25 5.98
CA LEU A 9 6.37 15.12 5.52
C LEU A 9 5.58 14.06 6.30
N ALA A 10 6.21 12.97 6.73
CA ALA A 10 5.54 11.97 7.56
C ALA A 10 5.19 12.53 8.94
N ILE A 11 6.08 13.32 9.58
CA ILE A 11 5.77 13.99 10.85
C ILE A 11 4.63 14.98 10.66
N VAL A 12 4.73 15.87 9.67
CA VAL A 12 3.69 16.86 9.38
C VAL A 12 2.35 16.16 9.12
N GLY A 13 2.36 15.11 8.31
CA GLY A 13 1.17 14.31 8.03
C GLY A 13 0.56 13.70 9.29
N LEU A 14 1.35 13.10 10.18
CA LEU A 14 0.85 12.54 11.44
C LEU A 14 0.34 13.60 12.41
N LEU A 15 0.95 14.78 12.47
CA LEU A 15 0.47 15.88 13.30
C LEU A 15 -0.86 16.44 12.77
N LEU A 16 -0.97 16.70 11.47
CA LEU A 16 -2.20 17.22 10.86
C LEU A 16 -3.34 16.20 10.89
N LEU A 17 -3.02 14.91 10.71
CA LEU A 17 -4.01 13.83 10.68
C LEU A 17 -4.23 13.20 12.07
N GLY A 18 -3.58 13.68 13.14
CA GLY A 18 -3.64 13.08 14.47
C GLY A 18 -5.08 12.91 14.99
N MET A 19 -5.87 13.97 14.99
CA MET A 19 -7.29 13.91 15.40
C MET A 19 -8.14 13.01 14.48
N PRO A 20 -8.08 13.14 13.13
CA PRO A 20 -8.69 12.17 12.21
C PRO A 20 -8.28 10.71 12.46
N LEU A 21 -7.00 10.45 12.74
CA LEU A 21 -6.51 9.09 13.03
C LEU A 21 -7.11 8.52 14.31
N LEU A 22 -7.18 9.31 15.40
CA LEU A 22 -7.82 8.90 16.64
C LEU A 22 -9.32 8.59 16.44
N PHE A 23 -10.01 9.43 15.67
CA PHE A 23 -11.40 9.18 15.29
C PHE A 23 -11.57 7.89 14.48
N LEU A 24 -10.67 7.64 13.50
CA LEU A 24 -10.68 6.40 12.72
C LEU A 24 -10.41 5.18 13.61
N ILE A 25 -9.46 5.22 14.53
CA ILE A 25 -9.16 4.15 15.49
C ILE A 25 -10.42 3.81 16.29
N TRP A 26 -11.08 4.82 16.86
CA TRP A 26 -12.32 4.64 17.60
C TRP A 26 -13.42 4.00 16.72
N LYS A 27 -13.63 4.52 15.51
CA LYS A 27 -14.67 4.05 14.58
C LYS A 27 -14.40 2.61 14.08
N ILE A 28 -13.13 2.27 13.78
CA ILE A 28 -12.71 0.93 13.39
C ILE A 28 -12.96 -0.04 14.53
N ARG A 29 -12.54 0.31 15.76
CA ARG A 29 -12.77 -0.52 16.94
C ARG A 29 -14.24 -0.82 17.17
N ARG A 30 -15.12 0.18 16.95
CA ARG A 30 -16.57 0.02 17.08
C ARG A 30 -17.21 -0.81 15.99
N LYS A 31 -16.75 -0.68 14.73
CA LYS A 31 -17.40 -1.30 13.56
C LYS A 31 -16.78 -2.64 13.15
N LEU A 32 -15.49 -2.82 13.35
CA LEU A 32 -14.73 -4.00 12.87
C LEU A 32 -14.11 -4.79 14.02
N GLY A 33 -14.14 -4.28 15.25
CA GLY A 33 -13.58 -4.95 16.40
C GLY A 33 -12.08 -4.70 16.62
N SER A 34 -11.44 -5.58 17.36
CA SER A 34 -10.02 -5.55 17.69
C SER A 34 -9.30 -6.75 17.07
N PRO A 35 -8.02 -6.62 16.68
CA PRO A 35 -7.17 -5.42 16.71
C PRO A 35 -7.53 -4.39 15.64
N VAL A 36 -7.28 -3.10 15.91
CA VAL A 36 -7.54 -2.00 14.98
C VAL A 36 -6.53 -1.96 13.83
N PHE A 37 -5.29 -2.36 14.12
CA PHE A 37 -4.21 -2.41 13.15
C PHE A 37 -4.05 -3.82 12.58
N PHE A 38 -3.95 -3.87 11.27
CA PHE A 38 -3.53 -5.05 10.52
C PHE A 38 -2.03 -4.94 10.26
N ARG A 39 -1.30 -6.03 10.51
CA ARG A 39 0.16 -6.10 10.31
C ARG A 39 0.48 -7.22 9.34
N GLN A 40 1.39 -6.96 8.43
CA GLN A 40 1.82 -7.96 7.46
C GLN A 40 3.28 -7.77 7.09
N THR A 41 4.04 -8.87 7.09
CA THR A 41 5.44 -8.86 6.64
C THR A 41 5.49 -8.64 5.13
N ARG A 42 6.32 -7.69 4.71
CA ARG A 42 6.54 -7.30 3.33
C ARG A 42 8.04 -7.15 3.04
N PRO A 43 8.48 -7.35 1.79
CA PRO A 43 9.85 -7.06 1.41
C PRO A 43 10.06 -5.56 1.30
N GLY A 44 11.09 -5.09 1.99
CA GLY A 44 11.58 -3.72 1.95
C GLY A 44 12.74 -3.55 0.95
N ARG A 45 13.60 -2.57 1.24
CA ARG A 45 14.80 -2.33 0.43
C ARG A 45 15.74 -3.55 0.49
N HIS A 46 16.25 -3.94 -0.70
CA HIS A 46 17.09 -5.13 -0.88
C HIS A 46 16.42 -6.45 -0.42
N GLY A 47 15.08 -6.51 -0.50
CA GLY A 47 14.31 -7.69 -0.09
C GLY A 47 14.24 -7.91 1.42
N LYS A 48 14.83 -7.04 2.26
CA LYS A 48 14.80 -7.20 3.72
C LYS A 48 13.37 -7.11 4.23
N PRO A 49 12.87 -8.10 4.99
CA PRO A 49 11.50 -8.08 5.48
C PRO A 49 11.28 -6.97 6.51
N PHE A 50 10.11 -6.34 6.47
CA PHE A 50 9.65 -5.40 7.50
C PHE A 50 8.16 -5.63 7.77
N GLU A 51 7.69 -5.16 8.91
CA GLU A 51 6.28 -5.23 9.29
C GLU A 51 5.55 -3.96 8.81
N MET A 52 4.72 -4.10 7.78
CA MET A 52 3.84 -3.05 7.28
C MET A 52 2.59 -2.95 8.15
N VAL A 53 2.20 -1.74 8.54
CA VAL A 53 1.07 -1.47 9.43
C VAL A 53 -0.02 -0.72 8.69
N LYS A 54 -1.25 -1.28 8.66
CA LYS A 54 -2.45 -0.65 8.08
C LYS A 54 -3.59 -0.62 9.09
N PHE A 55 -4.63 0.14 8.78
CA PHE A 55 -5.89 -0.06 9.47
C PHE A 55 -6.60 -1.33 8.97
N ARG A 56 -7.24 -2.02 9.92
CA ARG A 56 -8.13 -3.15 9.61
C ARG A 56 -9.32 -2.68 8.77
N THR A 57 -9.63 -3.43 7.71
CA THR A 57 -10.76 -3.15 6.82
C THR A 57 -11.75 -4.31 6.73
N MET A 58 -11.38 -5.47 7.29
CA MET A 58 -12.16 -6.71 7.27
C MET A 58 -12.48 -7.18 8.68
N THR A 59 -13.55 -7.95 8.84
CA THR A 59 -13.88 -8.68 10.06
C THR A 59 -13.14 -10.01 10.13
N ASP A 60 -13.16 -10.67 11.30
CA ASP A 60 -12.65 -12.03 11.48
C ASP A 60 -13.79 -13.06 11.39
N ALA A 61 -14.81 -12.79 10.56
CA ALA A 61 -15.93 -13.71 10.36
C ALA A 61 -15.42 -15.08 9.88
N ARG A 62 -15.92 -16.14 10.52
CA ARG A 62 -15.53 -17.52 10.26
C ARG A 62 -16.74 -18.34 9.83
N GLY A 63 -16.47 -19.37 9.03
CA GLY A 63 -17.46 -20.38 8.66
C GLY A 63 -17.70 -21.39 9.79
N PRO A 64 -18.64 -22.34 9.56
CA PRO A 64 -18.92 -23.43 10.50
C PRO A 64 -17.70 -24.33 10.76
N ASP A 65 -16.77 -24.38 9.83
CA ASP A 65 -15.49 -25.12 9.90
C ASP A 65 -14.40 -24.39 10.71
N GLY A 66 -14.71 -23.21 11.27
CA GLY A 66 -13.76 -22.36 12.00
C GLY A 66 -12.76 -21.62 11.12
N GLN A 67 -12.77 -21.81 9.79
CA GLN A 67 -11.91 -21.12 8.86
C GLN A 67 -12.42 -19.69 8.59
N LEU A 68 -11.50 -18.78 8.25
CA LEU A 68 -11.90 -17.43 7.86
C LEU A 68 -12.74 -17.48 6.58
N LEU A 69 -13.85 -16.76 6.57
CA LEU A 69 -14.66 -16.60 5.36
C LEU A 69 -13.84 -15.91 4.25
N PRO A 70 -14.22 -16.12 2.97
CA PRO A 70 -13.61 -15.40 1.84
C PRO A 70 -13.60 -13.88 2.04
N ASP A 71 -12.58 -13.21 1.53
CA ASP A 71 -12.34 -11.77 1.72
C ASP A 71 -13.56 -10.91 1.34
N GLY A 72 -14.28 -11.28 0.28
CA GLY A 72 -15.49 -10.57 -0.16
C GLY A 72 -16.61 -10.54 0.89
N LEU A 73 -16.73 -11.59 1.71
CA LEU A 73 -17.72 -11.67 2.80
C LEU A 73 -17.25 -10.98 4.09
N ARG A 74 -15.94 -10.86 4.27
CA ARG A 74 -15.33 -10.20 5.45
C ARG A 74 -15.18 -8.68 5.25
N LEU A 75 -15.13 -8.23 4.00
CA LEU A 75 -14.95 -6.83 3.64
C LEU A 75 -16.29 -6.07 3.78
N THR A 76 -16.43 -5.34 4.88
CA THR A 76 -17.63 -4.56 5.18
C THR A 76 -17.76 -3.33 4.28
N PRO A 77 -18.98 -2.70 4.17
CA PRO A 77 -19.14 -1.42 3.48
C PRO A 77 -18.22 -0.32 4.02
N PHE A 78 -18.01 -0.29 5.34
CA PHE A 78 -17.08 0.64 5.97
C PHE A 78 -15.62 0.33 5.60
N GLY A 79 -15.22 -0.94 5.56
CA GLY A 79 -13.90 -1.36 5.08
C GLY A 79 -13.66 -1.00 3.61
N ARG A 80 -14.68 -1.16 2.76
CA ARG A 80 -14.62 -0.70 1.36
C ARG A 80 -14.41 0.82 1.27
N PHE A 81 -15.13 1.59 2.07
CA PHE A 81 -14.93 3.04 2.14
C PHE A 81 -13.49 3.41 2.55
N LEU A 82 -12.93 2.76 3.60
CA LEU A 82 -11.55 3.00 4.02
C LEU A 82 -10.55 2.75 2.89
N ARG A 83 -10.69 1.63 2.17
CA ARG A 83 -9.84 1.30 1.01
C ARG A 83 -10.02 2.27 -0.16
N ALA A 84 -11.27 2.63 -0.44
CA ALA A 84 -11.58 3.56 -1.51
C ALA A 84 -10.98 4.96 -1.30
N ALA A 85 -10.95 5.40 -0.05
CA ALA A 85 -10.33 6.67 0.33
C ALA A 85 -8.83 6.54 0.70
N SER A 86 -8.24 5.33 0.57
CA SER A 86 -6.86 5.01 1.01
C SER A 86 -6.58 5.38 2.47
N LEU A 87 -7.61 5.48 3.30
CA LEU A 87 -7.48 5.80 4.72
C LEU A 87 -6.87 4.64 5.51
N ASP A 88 -7.00 3.43 5.02
CA ASP A 88 -6.40 2.23 5.61
C ASP A 88 -4.87 2.24 5.55
N GLU A 89 -4.27 3.01 4.66
CA GLU A 89 -2.82 3.12 4.46
C GLU A 89 -2.16 4.24 5.31
N LEU A 90 -2.95 5.08 5.98
CA LEU A 90 -2.40 6.17 6.81
C LEU A 90 -1.41 5.71 7.90
N PRO A 91 -1.59 4.55 8.58
CA PRO A 91 -0.60 4.05 9.53
C PRO A 91 0.77 3.72 8.91
N GLU A 92 0.88 3.56 7.58
CA GLU A 92 2.17 3.36 6.91
C GLU A 92 3.10 4.58 7.05
N LEU A 93 2.57 5.77 7.38
CA LEU A 93 3.40 6.92 7.77
C LEU A 93 4.34 6.59 8.93
N TRP A 94 3.93 5.71 9.84
CA TRP A 94 4.80 5.18 10.89
C TRP A 94 5.97 4.35 10.31
N ASN A 95 5.72 3.52 9.29
CA ASN A 95 6.79 2.79 8.61
C ASN A 95 7.75 3.75 7.87
N VAL A 96 7.23 4.87 7.36
CA VAL A 96 8.08 5.92 6.77
C VAL A 96 8.98 6.54 7.84
N LEU A 97 8.47 6.88 9.02
CA LEU A 97 9.26 7.43 10.13
C LEU A 97 10.35 6.45 10.58
N LYS A 98 10.02 5.18 10.73
CA LYS A 98 10.98 4.12 11.07
C LYS A 98 12.08 3.94 10.01
N GLY A 99 11.80 4.28 8.76
CA GLY A 99 12.71 4.10 7.64
C GLY A 99 12.56 2.78 6.89
N ASP A 100 11.54 2.01 7.20
CA ASP A 100 11.17 0.81 6.46
C ASP A 100 10.65 1.18 5.06
N MET A 101 9.90 2.28 4.98
CA MET A 101 9.25 2.80 3.78
C MET A 101 9.69 4.23 3.44
N SER A 102 9.29 4.68 2.28
CA SER A 102 9.30 6.05 1.76
C SER A 102 7.86 6.49 1.47
N LEU A 103 7.60 7.78 1.36
CA LEU A 103 6.31 8.25 0.86
C LEU A 103 6.09 7.78 -0.58
N VAL A 104 7.14 7.85 -1.42
CA VAL A 104 7.10 7.48 -2.83
C VAL A 104 8.11 6.38 -3.14
N GLY A 105 7.65 5.31 -3.75
CA GLY A 105 8.44 4.14 -4.17
C GLY A 105 7.57 3.02 -4.73
N PRO A 106 8.15 1.93 -5.21
CA PRO A 106 7.41 0.73 -5.60
C PRO A 106 6.56 0.20 -4.44
N ARG A 107 5.30 -0.19 -4.72
CA ARG A 107 4.41 -0.73 -3.69
C ARG A 107 4.97 -2.04 -3.10
N PRO A 108 5.04 -2.22 -1.76
CA PRO A 108 5.51 -3.47 -1.17
C PRO A 108 4.50 -4.59 -1.45
N LEU A 109 4.94 -5.61 -2.19
CA LEU A 109 4.14 -6.78 -2.55
C LEU A 109 4.33 -7.91 -1.53
N LEU A 110 3.77 -9.10 -1.80
CA LEU A 110 3.90 -10.24 -0.90
C LEU A 110 5.34 -10.77 -0.89
N ILE A 111 5.81 -11.24 0.27
CA ILE A 111 7.17 -11.77 0.41
C ILE A 111 7.37 -13.04 -0.42
N GLU A 112 6.30 -13.80 -0.63
CA GLU A 112 6.28 -15.01 -1.47
C GLU A 112 6.57 -14.73 -2.96
N TYR A 113 6.51 -13.46 -3.40
CA TYR A 113 6.83 -13.07 -4.77
C TYR A 113 8.32 -12.87 -5.02
N LEU A 114 9.16 -12.77 -3.97
CA LEU A 114 10.60 -12.56 -4.12
C LEU A 114 11.27 -13.58 -5.05
N PRO A 115 11.03 -14.91 -4.92
CA PRO A 115 11.66 -15.90 -5.79
C PRO A 115 11.07 -15.93 -7.23
N LEU A 116 9.96 -15.23 -7.47
CA LEU A 116 9.27 -15.24 -8.76
C LEU A 116 9.69 -14.08 -9.67
N TYR A 117 10.43 -13.11 -9.16
CA TYR A 117 10.89 -11.96 -9.95
C TYR A 117 12.03 -12.34 -10.88
N SER A 118 12.00 -11.83 -12.10
CA SER A 118 13.18 -11.78 -12.94
C SER A 118 14.26 -10.86 -12.34
N ALA A 119 15.49 -10.95 -12.86
CA ALA A 119 16.58 -10.05 -12.43
C ALA A 119 16.20 -8.58 -12.59
N GLU A 120 15.54 -8.22 -13.70
CA GLU A 120 15.05 -6.86 -13.96
C GLU A 120 13.96 -6.44 -12.96
N GLN A 121 12.96 -7.29 -12.73
CA GLN A 121 11.87 -7.01 -11.80
C GLN A 121 12.35 -6.87 -10.35
N SER A 122 13.40 -7.59 -9.96
CA SER A 122 14.02 -7.54 -8.64
C SER A 122 14.61 -6.16 -8.31
N ARG A 123 14.99 -5.38 -9.33
CA ARG A 123 15.54 -4.03 -9.20
C ARG A 123 14.59 -3.06 -8.49
N ARG A 124 13.29 -3.36 -8.48
CA ARG A 124 12.30 -2.60 -7.70
C ARG A 124 12.63 -2.51 -6.20
N HIS A 125 13.43 -3.43 -5.69
CA HIS A 125 13.90 -3.47 -4.30
C HIS A 125 15.20 -2.69 -4.06
N GLU A 126 15.81 -2.05 -5.06
CA GLU A 126 16.99 -1.18 -4.89
C GLU A 126 16.65 0.08 -4.08
N VAL A 127 15.38 0.44 -4.02
CA VAL A 127 14.86 1.57 -3.24
C VAL A 127 13.93 1.09 -2.12
N ARG A 128 13.60 1.99 -1.17
CA ARG A 128 12.55 1.72 -0.19
C ARG A 128 11.20 1.63 -0.87
N PRO A 129 10.34 0.69 -0.46
CA PRO A 129 8.95 0.67 -0.93
C PRO A 129 8.22 1.95 -0.51
N GLY A 130 7.23 2.35 -1.31
CA GLY A 130 6.44 3.56 -1.07
C GLY A 130 5.00 3.28 -0.65
N ILE A 131 4.41 4.26 0.06
CA ILE A 131 2.94 4.32 0.27
C ILE A 131 2.27 4.50 -1.10
N THR A 132 2.80 5.43 -1.91
CA THR A 132 2.41 5.60 -3.31
C THR A 132 3.63 5.44 -4.23
N GLY A 133 3.40 5.39 -5.54
CA GLY A 133 4.48 5.23 -6.51
C GLY A 133 4.03 5.39 -7.96
N TRP A 134 4.97 5.31 -8.87
CA TRP A 134 4.73 5.58 -10.28
C TRP A 134 3.70 4.62 -10.91
N ALA A 135 3.75 3.33 -10.59
CA ALA A 135 2.76 2.36 -11.05
C ALA A 135 1.35 2.65 -10.48
N GLN A 136 1.25 3.09 -9.21
CA GLN A 136 -0.04 3.42 -8.60
C GLN A 136 -0.72 4.61 -9.27
N VAL A 137 0.06 5.63 -9.69
CA VAL A 137 -0.53 6.81 -10.34
C VAL A 137 -0.75 6.64 -11.85
N ASN A 138 -0.18 5.60 -12.49
CA ASN A 138 -0.32 5.37 -13.93
C ASN A 138 -1.27 4.22 -14.33
N GLY A 139 -2.08 3.69 -13.42
CA GLY A 139 -3.09 2.67 -13.78
C GLY A 139 -3.51 1.78 -12.63
N ARG A 140 -2.73 1.74 -11.54
CA ARG A 140 -3.07 1.02 -10.30
C ARG A 140 -3.48 -0.45 -10.56
N ASN A 141 -4.76 -0.78 -10.40
CA ASN A 141 -5.27 -2.14 -10.56
C ASN A 141 -5.61 -2.53 -12.01
N ALA A 142 -5.63 -1.56 -12.95
CA ALA A 142 -5.88 -1.81 -14.35
C ALA A 142 -4.63 -2.32 -15.12
N LEU A 143 -3.43 -2.20 -14.51
CA LEU A 143 -2.18 -2.65 -15.10
C LEU A 143 -1.97 -4.16 -14.90
N SER A 144 -1.42 -4.83 -15.90
CA SER A 144 -0.85 -6.17 -15.76
C SER A 144 0.36 -6.16 -14.80
N TRP A 145 0.78 -7.35 -14.33
CA TRP A 145 1.96 -7.46 -13.48
C TRP A 145 3.22 -6.95 -14.16
N ASP A 146 3.44 -7.28 -15.44
CA ASP A 146 4.60 -6.85 -16.18
C ASP A 146 4.65 -5.34 -16.38
N GLU A 147 3.53 -4.70 -16.68
CA GLU A 147 3.45 -3.24 -16.76
C GLU A 147 3.76 -2.57 -15.43
N LYS A 148 3.25 -3.12 -14.31
CA LYS A 148 3.57 -2.61 -12.97
C LYS A 148 5.06 -2.67 -12.68
N PHE A 149 5.69 -3.82 -12.97
CA PHE A 149 7.12 -3.99 -12.72
C PHE A 149 7.97 -3.08 -13.61
N LYS A 150 7.60 -2.91 -14.89
CA LYS A 150 8.26 -1.94 -15.78
C LYS A 150 8.19 -0.51 -15.22
N LEU A 151 7.03 -0.10 -14.74
CA LEU A 151 6.86 1.23 -14.14
C LEU A 151 7.61 1.37 -12.80
N ASP A 152 7.67 0.31 -11.99
CA ASP A 152 8.43 0.30 -10.75
C ASP A 152 9.94 0.43 -11.02
N VAL A 153 10.48 -0.32 -12.00
CA VAL A 153 11.89 -0.25 -12.39
C VAL A 153 12.19 1.11 -13.04
N TRP A 154 11.30 1.59 -13.91
CA TRP A 154 11.45 2.93 -14.49
C TRP A 154 11.58 4.00 -13.40
N TYR A 155 10.77 3.93 -12.34
CA TYR A 155 10.90 4.85 -11.21
C TYR A 155 12.26 4.71 -10.50
N VAL A 156 12.78 3.50 -10.33
CA VAL A 156 14.11 3.27 -9.73
C VAL A 156 15.20 4.01 -10.52
N ASP A 157 15.12 3.96 -11.85
CA ASP A 157 16.11 4.57 -12.74
C ASP A 157 16.00 6.11 -12.81
N HIS A 158 14.76 6.63 -12.71
CA HIS A 158 14.47 8.07 -12.90
C HIS A 158 14.12 8.80 -11.61
N ARG A 159 14.41 8.21 -10.44
CA ARG A 159 14.08 8.78 -9.13
C ARG A 159 14.73 10.15 -8.89
N LEU A 160 13.91 11.18 -8.81
CA LEU A 160 14.27 12.54 -8.48
C LEU A 160 13.25 13.10 -7.50
N LEU A 161 13.65 14.02 -6.63
CA LEU A 161 12.72 14.64 -5.69
C LEU A 161 11.52 15.30 -6.38
N TRP A 162 11.74 15.91 -7.55
CA TRP A 162 10.67 16.50 -8.36
C TRP A 162 9.66 15.46 -8.85
N LEU A 163 10.13 14.28 -9.23
CA LEU A 163 9.25 13.16 -9.61
C LEU A 163 8.41 12.70 -8.40
N ASP A 164 9.01 12.64 -7.21
CA ASP A 164 8.28 12.31 -5.98
C ASP A 164 7.16 13.31 -5.69
N ILE A 165 7.45 14.62 -5.80
CA ILE A 165 6.44 15.68 -5.64
C ILE A 165 5.31 15.51 -6.65
N LYS A 166 5.64 15.26 -7.93
CA LYS A 166 4.66 15.00 -8.98
C LYS A 166 3.78 13.78 -8.65
N ILE A 167 4.37 12.69 -8.17
CA ILE A 167 3.64 11.47 -7.79
C ILE A 167 2.72 11.75 -6.60
N LEU A 168 3.18 12.46 -5.57
CA LEU A 168 2.36 12.85 -4.42
C LEU A 168 1.16 13.70 -4.86
N TRP A 169 1.37 14.69 -5.72
CA TRP A 169 0.29 15.52 -6.26
C TRP A 169 -0.74 14.70 -7.05
N LEU A 170 -0.27 13.81 -7.94
CA LEU A 170 -1.14 12.89 -8.69
C LEU A 170 -1.92 11.96 -7.77
N THR A 171 -1.29 11.49 -6.68
CA THR A 171 -1.93 10.64 -5.67
C THR A 171 -3.09 11.37 -4.99
N VAL A 172 -2.85 12.59 -4.52
CA VAL A 172 -3.90 13.43 -3.89
C VAL A 172 -5.05 13.64 -4.88
N ARG A 173 -4.75 14.02 -6.13
CA ARG A 173 -5.77 14.20 -7.17
C ARG A 173 -6.61 12.92 -7.37
N LYS A 174 -5.98 11.74 -7.51
CA LYS A 174 -6.67 10.46 -7.72
C LYS A 174 -7.54 10.05 -6.53
N VAL A 175 -7.07 10.29 -5.31
CA VAL A 175 -7.86 10.04 -4.10
C VAL A 175 -9.10 10.93 -4.06
N LEU A 176 -8.97 12.21 -4.41
CA LEU A 176 -10.10 13.16 -4.44
C LEU A 176 -11.11 12.81 -5.53
N VAL A 177 -10.65 12.45 -6.73
CA VAL A 177 -11.51 12.08 -7.87
C VAL A 177 -12.05 10.65 -7.76
N ARG A 178 -11.54 9.83 -6.83
CA ARG A 178 -11.86 8.41 -6.64
C ARG A 178 -11.66 7.55 -7.90
N GLU A 179 -10.64 7.88 -8.70
CA GLU A 179 -10.34 7.21 -9.96
C GLU A 179 -9.57 5.90 -9.74
N GLY A 180 -9.97 4.81 -10.41
CA GLY A 180 -9.20 3.56 -10.47
C GLY A 180 -9.22 2.71 -9.18
N ILE A 181 -10.22 2.84 -8.30
CA ILE A 181 -10.26 2.22 -6.96
C ILE A 181 -10.61 0.74 -7.00
N SER A 182 -11.35 0.28 -8.03
CA SER A 182 -11.77 -1.13 -8.14
C SER A 182 -11.43 -1.66 -9.52
N ALA A 183 -10.72 -2.78 -9.60
CA ALA A 183 -10.88 -3.68 -10.73
C ALA A 183 -12.34 -4.15 -10.71
N ALA A 184 -13.03 -4.10 -11.83
CA ALA A 184 -14.42 -4.49 -11.94
C ALA A 184 -14.61 -5.92 -11.37
N GLY A 185 -15.30 -6.05 -10.24
CA GLY A 185 -15.76 -7.32 -9.70
C GLY A 185 -14.85 -8.05 -8.69
N GLU A 186 -13.61 -7.64 -8.43
CA GLU A 186 -12.73 -8.36 -7.51
C GLU A 186 -12.31 -7.54 -6.28
N ALA A 187 -12.42 -8.15 -5.09
CA ALA A 187 -11.99 -7.52 -3.82
C ALA A 187 -10.45 -7.39 -3.71
N THR A 188 -9.71 -8.20 -4.47
CA THR A 188 -8.24 -8.25 -4.49
C THR A 188 -7.74 -8.62 -5.89
N MET A 189 -6.57 -8.14 -6.26
CA MET A 189 -5.91 -8.48 -7.52
C MET A 189 -5.51 -9.96 -7.56
N THR A 190 -5.55 -10.58 -8.75
CA THR A 190 -5.03 -11.94 -8.98
C THR A 190 -3.59 -12.07 -8.50
N LYS A 191 -3.25 -13.23 -7.90
CA LYS A 191 -1.88 -13.47 -7.43
C LYS A 191 -0.87 -13.47 -8.58
N PHE A 192 0.32 -12.92 -8.31
CA PHE A 192 1.45 -13.06 -9.22
C PHE A 192 2.00 -14.49 -9.15
N THR A 193 2.11 -15.14 -10.28
CA THR A 193 2.58 -16.54 -10.40
C THR A 193 3.92 -16.66 -11.13
N GLY A 194 4.59 -15.53 -11.32
CA GLY A 194 5.82 -15.44 -12.12
C GLY A 194 5.55 -14.88 -13.51
N SER A 195 6.56 -14.20 -14.09
CA SER A 195 6.52 -13.79 -15.49
C SER A 195 6.80 -15.03 -16.36
N LYS A 196 5.97 -15.27 -17.36
CA LYS A 196 6.29 -16.29 -18.38
C LYS A 196 7.58 -15.83 -19.09
N SER A 197 8.63 -16.63 -18.96
CA SER A 197 9.88 -16.50 -19.73
C SER A 197 9.61 -16.62 -21.20
#